data_8879805c9fa99ac80e4f5c1c27917a9e
#
_entry.id   8879805c9fa99ac80e4f5c1c27917a9e
#
_cell.length_a   1.000
_cell.length_b   1.000
_cell.length_c   1.000
_cell.angle_alpha   90.00
_cell.angle_beta   90.00
_cell.angle_gamma   90.00
#
_symmetry.space_group_name_H-M   'P 1'
#
loop_
_entity.id
_entity.type
_entity.pdbx_description
1 polymer ?
#
loop_
_entity_poly.entity_id
_entity_poly.type
_entity_poly.pdbx_seq_one_letter_code
_entity_poly.pdbx_strand_id
1 'polypeptide(L)'
;MKRATLIMVVAAFCAMMELGCGGKKVTMNPANSVPAAQGHADISHDSNGNTVVDLKVHHLAKPEMLTPPGSVYVVWFQPNGQPAQNEGQLRVDSNLNGEFKTTTPLKNFDIIVTAEPGPTVTSPTGSEIMRQHVSG
;
A
#
# COMPACT_ATOMS: atom_id res chain seq x y z
N MET A 1 55.51 -19.42 -44.10
CA MET A 1 55.40 -18.89 -42.71
C MET A 1 54.23 -17.96 -42.61
N LYS A 2 53.13 -18.42 -42.13
CA LYS A 2 51.96 -17.56 -41.88
C LYS A 2 51.65 -17.60 -40.39
N ARG A 3 51.84 -16.49 -39.74
CA ARG A 3 51.47 -16.30 -38.31
C ARG A 3 49.99 -16.03 -38.25
N ALA A 4 49.20 -16.96 -37.79
CA ALA A 4 47.80 -16.75 -37.47
C ALA A 4 47.71 -16.04 -36.12
N THR A 5 47.30 -14.80 -36.13
CA THR A 5 47.01 -14.03 -34.92
C THR A 5 45.61 -14.39 -34.48
N LEU A 6 45.50 -15.18 -33.43
CA LEU A 6 44.24 -15.52 -32.78
C LEU A 6 43.79 -14.33 -31.95
N ILE A 7 42.79 -13.60 -32.44
CA ILE A 7 42.15 -12.55 -31.69
C ILE A 7 41.11 -13.19 -30.79
N MET A 8 41.47 -13.29 -29.50
CA MET A 8 40.56 -13.75 -28.46
C MET A 8 39.63 -12.60 -28.08
N VAL A 9 38.43 -12.61 -28.62
CA VAL A 9 37.36 -11.69 -28.20
C VAL A 9 36.81 -12.22 -26.89
N VAL A 10 37.27 -11.62 -25.79
CA VAL A 10 36.66 -11.82 -24.48
C VAL A 10 35.40 -11.00 -24.48
N ALA A 11 34.26 -11.61 -24.77
CA ALA A 11 32.97 -11.05 -24.53
C ALA A 11 32.76 -10.98 -22.99
N ALA A 12 32.99 -9.80 -22.43
CA ALA A 12 32.61 -9.53 -21.05
C ALA A 12 31.09 -9.52 -20.99
N PHE A 13 30.52 -10.64 -20.57
CA PHE A 13 29.11 -10.75 -20.23
C PHE A 13 28.91 -9.99 -18.91
N CYS A 14 28.63 -8.69 -19.01
CA CYS A 14 28.12 -7.92 -17.90
C CYS A 14 26.72 -8.45 -17.58
N ALA A 15 26.65 -9.44 -16.70
CA ALA A 15 25.42 -9.77 -16.02
C ALA A 15 25.06 -8.56 -15.14
N MET A 16 24.25 -7.64 -15.67
CA MET A 16 23.53 -6.69 -14.84
C MET A 16 22.59 -7.52 -13.97
N MET A 17 23.01 -7.80 -12.74
CA MET A 17 22.11 -8.13 -11.67
C MET A 17 21.27 -6.87 -11.44
N GLU A 18 20.14 -6.80 -12.12
CA GLU A 18 19.05 -5.95 -11.67
C GLU A 18 18.66 -6.50 -10.30
N LEU A 19 19.21 -5.89 -9.25
CA LEU A 19 18.63 -5.93 -7.92
C LEU A 19 17.27 -5.26 -8.07
N GLY A 20 16.28 -6.03 -8.52
CA GLY A 20 14.91 -5.65 -8.52
C GLY A 20 14.51 -5.40 -7.08
N CYS A 21 14.55 -4.16 -6.64
CA CYS A 21 13.76 -3.68 -5.52
C CYS A 21 12.30 -3.77 -5.97
N GLY A 22 11.80 -5.01 -6.13
CA GLY A 22 10.48 -5.33 -6.63
C GLY A 22 9.45 -5.03 -5.56
N GLY A 23 8.95 -3.80 -5.52
CA GLY A 23 7.72 -3.50 -4.81
C GLY A 23 6.57 -4.30 -5.44
N LYS A 24 5.72 -4.90 -4.61
CA LYS A 24 4.52 -5.61 -5.03
C LYS A 24 3.35 -4.63 -4.98
N LYS A 25 2.66 -4.44 -6.10
CA LYS A 25 1.42 -3.67 -6.14
C LYS A 25 0.24 -4.58 -5.82
N VAL A 26 -0.55 -4.21 -4.82
CA VAL A 26 -1.80 -4.89 -4.46
C VAL A 26 -2.98 -3.97 -4.69
N THR A 27 -4.04 -4.51 -5.30
CA THR A 27 -5.30 -3.76 -5.53
C THR A 27 -6.16 -3.87 -4.29
N MET A 28 -6.70 -2.74 -3.83
CA MET A 28 -7.64 -2.69 -2.73
C MET A 28 -9.04 -3.08 -3.21
N ASN A 29 -9.74 -3.90 -2.44
CA ASN A 29 -11.12 -4.27 -2.72
C ASN A 29 -12.07 -3.21 -2.11
N PRO A 30 -12.88 -2.51 -2.94
CA PRO A 30 -13.85 -1.55 -2.44
C PRO A 30 -14.99 -2.25 -1.71
N ALA A 31 -15.48 -1.64 -0.64
CA ALA A 31 -16.69 -2.05 0.05
C ALA A 31 -17.94 -1.43 -0.63
N ASN A 32 -19.12 -1.97 -0.30
CA ASN A 32 -20.38 -1.49 -0.88
C ASN A 32 -20.72 -0.05 -0.50
N SER A 33 -20.14 0.47 0.55
CA SER A 33 -20.33 1.87 1.02
C SER A 33 -19.84 2.91 0.01
N VAL A 34 -18.75 2.61 -0.72
CA VAL A 34 -18.20 3.48 -1.77
C VAL A 34 -17.73 2.61 -2.94
N PRO A 35 -18.64 2.05 -3.73
CA PRO A 35 -18.28 1.08 -4.78
C PRO A 35 -17.44 1.66 -5.93
N ALA A 36 -17.45 3.00 -6.09
CA ALA A 36 -16.63 3.68 -7.09
C ALA A 36 -15.18 3.90 -6.64
N ALA A 37 -14.86 3.71 -5.36
CA ALA A 37 -13.51 3.89 -4.85
C ALA A 37 -12.56 2.87 -5.47
N GLN A 38 -11.40 3.34 -5.88
CA GLN A 38 -10.33 2.52 -6.43
C GLN A 38 -9.05 2.78 -5.62
N GLY A 39 -8.38 1.73 -5.24
CA GLY A 39 -7.17 1.85 -4.45
C GLY A 39 -6.13 0.81 -4.83
N HIS A 40 -4.88 1.17 -4.61
CA HIS A 40 -3.77 0.25 -4.66
C HIS A 40 -2.73 0.62 -3.61
N ALA A 41 -2.03 -0.37 -3.13
CA ALA A 41 -0.89 -0.18 -2.26
C ALA A 41 0.37 -0.76 -2.92
N ASP A 42 1.41 0.04 -2.98
CA ASP A 42 2.74 -0.41 -3.35
C ASP A 42 3.43 -0.89 -2.07
N ILE A 43 3.74 -2.18 -2.03
CA ILE A 43 4.35 -2.86 -0.89
C ILE A 43 5.83 -3.11 -1.22
N SER A 44 6.71 -2.58 -0.41
CA SER A 44 8.15 -2.78 -0.51
C SER A 44 8.77 -3.05 0.86
N HIS A 45 10.08 -3.22 0.91
CA HIS A 45 10.80 -3.44 2.17
C HIS A 45 11.94 -2.42 2.27
N ASP A 46 12.17 -1.92 3.49
CA ASP A 46 13.31 -1.08 3.77
C ASP A 46 14.58 -1.92 4.06
N SER A 47 15.72 -1.26 4.29
CA SER A 47 16.99 -1.91 4.58
C SER A 47 17.00 -2.72 5.88
N ASN A 48 16.05 -2.46 6.80
CA ASN A 48 15.87 -3.18 8.06
C ASN A 48 14.87 -4.35 7.94
N GLY A 49 14.34 -4.58 6.73
CA GLY A 49 13.35 -5.62 6.47
C GLY A 49 11.93 -5.27 6.91
N ASN A 50 11.64 -4.01 7.26
CA ASN A 50 10.28 -3.58 7.53
C ASN A 50 9.47 -3.46 6.23
N THR A 51 8.18 -3.63 6.34
CA THR A 51 7.25 -3.45 5.23
C THR A 51 6.92 -1.97 5.06
N VAL A 52 7.16 -1.42 3.87
CA VAL A 52 6.76 -0.07 3.48
C VAL A 52 5.47 -0.16 2.69
N VAL A 53 4.46 0.59 3.11
CA VAL A 53 3.15 0.66 2.46
C VAL A 53 2.95 2.06 1.91
N ASP A 54 2.77 2.18 0.60
CA ASP A 54 2.40 3.41 -0.09
C ASP A 54 1.01 3.23 -0.72
N LEU A 55 -0.01 3.73 -0.03
CA LEU A 55 -1.42 3.58 -0.40
C LEU A 55 -1.89 4.80 -1.18
N LYS A 56 -2.53 4.55 -2.32
CA LYS A 56 -3.20 5.56 -3.14
C LYS A 56 -4.63 5.14 -3.43
N VAL A 57 -5.55 6.07 -3.23
CA VAL A 57 -6.98 5.84 -3.38
C VAL A 57 -7.59 6.94 -4.24
N HIS A 58 -8.49 6.58 -5.13
CA HIS A 58 -9.18 7.49 -6.02
C HIS A 58 -10.70 7.32 -5.90
N HIS A 59 -11.44 8.35 -6.29
CA HIS A 59 -12.89 8.35 -6.31
C HIS A 59 -13.54 8.06 -4.96
N LEU A 60 -12.97 8.64 -3.89
CA LEU A 60 -13.59 8.61 -2.58
C LEU A 60 -14.89 9.43 -2.57
N ALA A 61 -15.78 9.13 -1.64
CA ALA A 61 -16.89 10.02 -1.28
C ALA A 61 -16.43 11.02 -0.22
N LYS A 62 -17.19 12.08 -0.01
CA LYS A 62 -17.00 12.91 1.19
C LYS A 62 -17.43 12.09 2.40
N PRO A 63 -16.60 11.99 3.45
CA PRO A 63 -16.90 11.11 4.59
C PRO A 63 -18.20 11.48 5.31
N GLU A 64 -18.61 12.75 5.27
CA GLU A 64 -19.87 13.24 5.87
C GLU A 64 -21.12 12.71 5.14
N MET A 65 -20.98 12.23 3.90
CA MET A 65 -22.08 11.69 3.10
C MET A 65 -22.28 10.20 3.28
N LEU A 66 -21.44 9.55 4.07
CA LEU A 66 -21.55 8.11 4.34
C LEU A 66 -22.55 7.81 5.46
N THR A 67 -22.93 6.55 5.59
CA THR A 67 -23.80 6.07 6.66
C THR A 67 -23.10 4.92 7.42
N PRO A 68 -22.69 5.12 8.67
CA PRO A 68 -22.72 6.37 9.45
C PRO A 68 -21.78 7.44 8.86
N PRO A 69 -22.06 8.75 9.07
CA PRO A 69 -21.21 9.82 8.58
C PRO A 69 -19.88 9.84 9.34
N GLY A 70 -18.79 10.14 8.62
CA GLY A 70 -17.48 10.37 9.19
C GLY A 70 -17.02 11.82 8.97
N SER A 71 -15.85 12.14 9.49
CA SER A 71 -15.17 13.42 9.25
C SER A 71 -13.84 13.24 8.52
N VAL A 72 -13.21 12.09 8.71
CA VAL A 72 -11.90 11.74 8.15
C VAL A 72 -11.88 10.28 7.72
N TYR A 73 -10.92 9.93 6.89
CA TYR A 73 -10.58 8.54 6.61
C TYR A 73 -9.35 8.12 7.42
N VAL A 74 -9.42 6.93 8.02
CA VAL A 74 -8.33 6.35 8.82
C VAL A 74 -7.87 5.06 8.18
N VAL A 75 -6.56 4.85 8.16
CA VAL A 75 -5.91 3.64 7.69
C VAL A 75 -5.58 2.76 8.89
N TRP A 76 -5.92 1.50 8.79
CA TRP A 76 -5.69 0.49 9.82
C TRP A 76 -4.86 -0.66 9.25
N PHE A 77 -4.00 -1.22 10.08
CA PHE A 77 -3.39 -2.51 9.82
C PHE A 77 -3.90 -3.52 10.83
N GLN A 78 -4.41 -4.64 10.33
CA GLN A 78 -4.94 -5.72 11.16
C GLN A 78 -4.14 -6.99 10.93
N PRO A 79 -3.24 -7.38 11.87
CA PRO A 79 -2.60 -8.67 11.83
C PRO A 79 -3.63 -9.80 12.00
N ASN A 80 -3.35 -10.99 11.46
CA ASN A 80 -4.25 -12.12 11.57
C ASN A 80 -4.58 -12.45 13.03
N GLY A 81 -5.87 -12.52 13.34
CA GLY A 81 -6.38 -12.87 14.67
C GLY A 81 -6.17 -11.79 15.75
N GLN A 82 -5.79 -10.57 15.37
CA GLN A 82 -5.54 -9.46 16.28
C GLN A 82 -6.45 -8.26 15.96
N PRO A 83 -6.65 -7.34 16.92
CA PRO A 83 -7.36 -6.09 16.65
C PRO A 83 -6.68 -5.24 15.60
N ALA A 84 -7.46 -4.45 14.86
CA ALA A 84 -6.95 -3.45 13.94
C ALA A 84 -6.21 -2.34 14.71
N GLN A 85 -5.07 -1.92 14.18
CA GLN A 85 -4.22 -0.87 14.71
C GLN A 85 -4.37 0.39 13.86
N ASN A 86 -4.62 1.53 14.49
CA ASN A 86 -4.70 2.82 13.81
C ASN A 86 -3.30 3.25 13.35
N GLU A 87 -3.11 3.37 12.03
CA GLU A 87 -1.84 3.78 11.43
C GLU A 87 -1.81 5.27 11.11
N GLY A 88 -2.97 5.92 11.09
CA GLY A 88 -3.10 7.34 10.86
C GLY A 88 -4.18 7.73 9.87
N GLN A 89 -4.31 9.02 9.66
CA GLN A 89 -5.29 9.61 8.76
C GLN A 89 -4.83 9.52 7.31
N LEU A 90 -5.73 9.08 6.43
CA LEU A 90 -5.54 9.18 4.99
C LEU A 90 -5.63 10.65 4.57
N ARG A 91 -4.60 11.17 3.92
CA ARG A 91 -4.62 12.53 3.38
C ARG A 91 -5.45 12.55 2.11
N VAL A 92 -6.53 13.33 2.10
CA VAL A 92 -7.46 13.44 0.97
C VAL A 92 -7.41 14.85 0.39
N ASP A 93 -7.25 14.95 -0.93
CA ASP A 93 -7.25 16.22 -1.66
C ASP A 93 -8.66 16.66 -2.07
N SER A 94 -8.76 17.85 -2.68
CA SER A 94 -10.03 18.41 -3.15
C SER A 94 -10.72 17.61 -4.25
N ASN A 95 -9.99 16.72 -4.94
CA ASN A 95 -10.49 15.82 -5.98
C ASN A 95 -10.91 14.45 -5.43
N LEU A 96 -10.94 14.29 -4.09
CA LEU A 96 -11.28 13.05 -3.41
C LEU A 96 -10.32 11.89 -3.73
N ASN A 97 -9.03 12.23 -3.90
CA ASN A 97 -7.94 11.28 -3.97
C ASN A 97 -7.23 11.24 -2.61
N GLY A 98 -6.90 10.04 -2.15
CA GLY A 98 -6.25 9.82 -0.88
C GLY A 98 -4.84 9.24 -1.05
N GLU A 99 -3.94 9.67 -0.18
CA GLU A 99 -2.57 9.15 -0.10
C GLU A 99 -2.19 8.88 1.36
N PHE A 100 -1.50 7.77 1.57
CA PHE A 100 -0.96 7.41 2.87
C PHE A 100 0.29 6.56 2.71
N LYS A 101 1.35 6.92 3.42
CA LYS A 101 2.60 6.15 3.41
C LYS A 101 3.09 5.93 4.82
N THR A 102 3.45 4.68 5.13
CA THR A 102 4.01 4.31 6.43
C THR A 102 4.91 3.08 6.33
N THR A 103 5.63 2.80 7.39
CA THR A 103 6.47 1.62 7.54
C THR A 103 6.04 0.84 8.77
N THR A 104 5.97 -0.48 8.66
CA THR A 104 5.55 -1.38 9.73
C THR A 104 6.44 -2.63 9.79
N PRO A 105 6.70 -3.20 10.97
CA PRO A 105 7.36 -4.50 11.08
C PRO A 105 6.46 -5.68 10.71
N LEU A 106 5.16 -5.45 10.52
CA LEU A 106 4.21 -6.49 10.13
C LEU A 106 4.52 -7.08 8.75
N LYS A 107 4.29 -8.38 8.59
CA LYS A 107 4.48 -9.10 7.31
C LYS A 107 3.18 -9.59 6.71
N ASN A 108 2.25 -10.03 7.55
CA ASN A 108 0.95 -10.55 7.13
C ASN A 108 -0.14 -9.80 7.89
N PHE A 109 -0.88 -8.98 7.18
CA PHE A 109 -1.91 -8.11 7.75
C PHE A 109 -2.89 -7.65 6.68
N ASP A 110 -4.06 -7.20 7.12
CA ASP A 110 -5.00 -6.51 6.25
C ASP A 110 -4.78 -5.00 6.33
N ILE A 111 -4.76 -4.33 5.19
CA ILE A 111 -4.91 -2.88 5.10
C ILE A 111 -6.41 -2.59 5.03
N ILE A 112 -6.90 -1.73 5.91
CA ILE A 112 -8.31 -1.34 5.97
C ILE A 112 -8.38 0.18 5.95
N VAL A 113 -9.36 0.72 5.24
CA VAL A 113 -9.69 2.15 5.26
C VAL A 113 -11.13 2.30 5.72
N THR A 114 -11.35 3.13 6.74
CA THR A 114 -12.67 3.44 7.28
C THR A 114 -12.92 4.94 7.36
N ALA A 115 -14.18 5.34 7.31
CA ALA A 115 -14.59 6.71 7.59
C ALA A 115 -14.91 6.84 9.09
N GLU A 116 -14.20 7.71 9.78
CA GLU A 116 -14.25 7.82 11.24
C GLU A 116 -14.61 9.26 11.69
N PRO A 117 -15.12 9.43 12.91
CA PRO A 117 -15.42 10.77 13.45
C PRO A 117 -14.16 11.60 13.72
N GLY A 118 -13.00 10.97 13.85
CA GLY A 118 -11.73 11.65 14.08
C GLY A 118 -10.54 10.73 13.81
N PRO A 119 -9.31 11.28 13.71
CA PRO A 119 -8.12 10.51 13.33
C PRO A 119 -7.54 9.64 14.45
N THR A 120 -7.94 9.83 15.69
CA THR A 120 -7.34 9.20 16.88
C THR A 120 -8.20 8.11 17.50
N VAL A 121 -9.25 7.65 16.81
CA VAL A 121 -10.06 6.52 17.26
C VAL A 121 -9.19 5.26 17.43
N THR A 122 -9.47 4.48 18.48
CA THR A 122 -8.64 3.33 18.84
C THR A 122 -9.07 2.01 18.20
N SER A 123 -10.26 1.98 17.63
CA SER A 123 -10.81 0.85 16.87
C SER A 123 -11.72 1.35 15.76
N PRO A 124 -11.86 0.61 14.65
CA PRO A 124 -12.77 0.97 13.58
C PRO A 124 -14.22 1.01 14.08
N THR A 125 -14.89 2.15 13.90
CA THR A 125 -16.30 2.36 14.29
C THR A 125 -17.18 2.78 13.12
N GLY A 126 -16.56 3.32 12.07
CA GLY A 126 -17.27 3.85 10.90
C GLY A 126 -17.37 2.87 9.74
N SER A 127 -17.85 3.40 8.61
CA SER A 127 -18.00 2.61 7.39
C SER A 127 -16.66 2.15 6.86
N GLU A 128 -16.52 0.86 6.58
CA GLU A 128 -15.38 0.32 5.82
C GLU A 128 -15.50 0.73 4.36
N ILE A 129 -14.43 1.29 3.81
CA ILE A 129 -14.36 1.77 2.44
C ILE A 129 -13.68 0.77 1.54
N MET A 130 -12.61 0.17 2.02
CA MET A 130 -11.86 -0.85 1.31
C MET A 130 -11.01 -1.67 2.25
N ARG A 131 -10.64 -2.87 1.77
CA ARG A 131 -9.79 -3.81 2.49
C ARG A 131 -8.94 -4.61 1.52
N GLN A 132 -7.73 -4.94 1.91
CA GLN A 132 -6.87 -5.86 1.18
C GLN A 132 -5.88 -6.55 2.09
N HIS A 133 -5.72 -7.85 1.91
CA HIS A 133 -4.69 -8.63 2.58
C HIS A 133 -3.32 -8.41 1.94
N VAL A 134 -2.32 -8.23 2.77
CA VAL A 134 -0.90 -8.15 2.40
C VAL A 134 -0.17 -9.33 3.01
N SER A 135 0.58 -10.04 2.19
CA SER A 135 1.50 -11.10 2.63
C SER A 135 2.91 -10.75 2.16
N GLY A 136 3.85 -10.74 3.07
CA GLY A 136 5.28 -10.49 2.82
C GLY A 136 6.06 -11.75 2.54
#